data_948c864354ed6f38b7ca9e04737638f9
#
_entry.id   948c864354ed6f38b7ca9e04737638f9
#
_cell.length_a   1.000
_cell.length_b   1.000
_cell.length_c   1.000
_cell.angle_alpha   90.00
_cell.angle_beta   90.00
_cell.angle_gamma   90.00
#
_symmetry.space_group_name_H-M   'P 1'
#
loop_
_entity.id
_entity.type
_entity.pdbx_description
1 polymer ?
#
loop_
_entity_poly.entity_id
_entity_poly.type
_entity_poly.pdbx_seq_one_letter_code
_entity_poly.pdbx_strand_id
1 'polypeptide(L)'
;LGFDESRCKITTGIAGGIGTLLAAFGLLNAFQGFLSLMSALIPPLAGVIIAGYWVVGRGRLDRFQRREGFSAPGVIAFLAGAVLACITGGTFASFPALVAAAPWLNIPFFVGPVNGIVVSLVLYIVLDKLMPAPAPAEA
;
A
#
# COMPACT_ATOMS: atom_id res chain seq x y z
N LEU A 1 -9.24 18.35 35.53
CA LEU A 1 -9.30 16.98 35.98
C LEU A 1 -8.11 16.73 36.90
N GLY A 2 -8.29 16.94 38.21
CA GLY A 2 -7.27 16.70 39.25
C GLY A 2 -7.12 15.19 39.45
N PHE A 3 -6.21 14.58 38.72
CA PHE A 3 -5.77 13.23 39.01
C PHE A 3 -4.81 13.30 40.21
N ASP A 4 -5.18 12.63 41.29
CA ASP A 4 -4.34 12.46 42.45
C ASP A 4 -2.99 11.84 42.00
N GLU A 5 -1.87 12.40 42.48
CA GLU A 5 -0.52 12.02 42.04
C GLU A 5 -0.26 10.51 42.18
N SER A 6 -0.86 9.89 43.18
CA SER A 6 -0.80 8.44 43.41
C SER A 6 -1.50 7.64 42.31
N ARG A 7 -2.65 8.11 41.84
CA ARG A 7 -3.39 7.47 40.72
C ARG A 7 -2.65 7.57 39.39
N CYS A 8 -1.99 8.71 39.16
CA CYS A 8 -1.19 8.93 37.97
C CYS A 8 -0.01 7.93 37.91
N LYS A 9 0.68 7.72 39.04
CA LYS A 9 1.80 6.76 39.12
C LYS A 9 1.34 5.32 38.87
N ILE A 10 0.18 4.93 39.45
CA ILE A 10 -0.39 3.59 39.25
C ILE A 10 -0.79 3.39 37.78
N THR A 11 -1.51 4.35 37.19
CA THR A 11 -1.93 4.28 35.79
C THR A 11 -0.75 4.19 34.83
N THR A 12 0.29 4.99 35.09
CA THR A 12 1.54 4.94 34.26
C THR A 12 2.27 3.60 34.43
N GLY A 13 2.32 3.06 35.65
CA GLY A 13 2.90 1.75 35.92
C GLY A 13 2.16 0.61 35.21
N ILE A 14 0.84 0.62 35.24
CA ILE A 14 -0.02 -0.37 34.57
C ILE A 14 0.15 -0.24 33.04
N ALA A 15 0.08 0.97 32.50
CA ALA A 15 0.26 1.21 31.06
C ALA A 15 1.65 0.78 30.58
N GLY A 16 2.70 1.11 31.33
CA GLY A 16 4.07 0.68 31.05
C GLY A 16 4.22 -0.85 31.12
N GLY A 17 3.64 -1.49 32.13
CA GLY A 17 3.65 -2.96 32.25
C GLY A 17 2.95 -3.67 31.10
N ILE A 18 1.76 -3.19 30.70
CA ILE A 18 1.02 -3.72 29.54
C ILE A 18 1.84 -3.50 28.26
N GLY A 19 2.40 -2.31 28.04
CA GLY A 19 3.22 -2.00 26.88
C GLY A 19 4.46 -2.91 26.78
N THR A 20 5.13 -3.16 27.90
CA THR A 20 6.29 -4.06 27.97
C THR A 20 5.91 -5.51 27.67
N LEU A 21 4.79 -5.99 28.20
CA LEU A 21 4.28 -7.33 27.89
C LEU A 21 3.93 -7.47 26.41
N LEU A 22 3.22 -6.52 25.82
CA LEU A 22 2.87 -6.52 24.40
C LEU A 22 4.12 -6.50 23.52
N ALA A 23 5.14 -5.73 23.89
CA ALA A 23 6.42 -5.72 23.21
C ALA A 23 7.15 -7.07 23.29
N ALA A 24 7.13 -7.71 24.47
CA ALA A 24 7.74 -9.03 24.70
C ALA A 24 7.02 -10.15 23.91
N PHE A 25 5.73 -10.03 23.67
CA PHE A 25 4.96 -10.95 22.80
C PHE A 25 5.17 -10.72 21.31
N GLY A 26 6.11 -9.87 20.91
CA GLY A 26 6.45 -9.65 19.50
C GLY A 26 5.47 -8.75 18.72
N LEU A 27 4.63 -7.97 19.41
CA LEU A 27 3.71 -7.02 18.80
C LEU A 27 4.45 -6.00 17.92
N LEU A 28 5.67 -5.61 18.30
CA LEU A 28 6.53 -4.72 17.51
C LEU A 28 6.85 -5.31 16.14
N ASN A 29 7.13 -6.62 16.06
CA ASN A 29 7.41 -7.28 14.77
C ASN A 29 6.16 -7.33 13.88
N ALA A 30 4.99 -7.61 14.47
CA ALA A 30 3.73 -7.59 13.75
C ALA A 30 3.38 -6.18 13.26
N PHE A 31 3.63 -5.15 14.08
CA PHE A 31 3.41 -3.76 13.73
C PHE A 31 4.37 -3.29 12.62
N GLN A 32 5.64 -3.69 12.69
CA GLN A 32 6.62 -3.40 11.64
C GLN A 32 6.23 -4.05 10.30
N GLY A 33 5.76 -5.30 10.33
CA GLY A 33 5.24 -5.99 9.16
C GLY A 33 4.04 -5.25 8.54
N PHE A 34 3.11 -4.79 9.38
CA PHE A 34 1.96 -3.98 8.96
C PHE A 34 2.38 -2.64 8.32
N LEU A 35 3.31 -1.90 8.94
CA LEU A 35 3.83 -0.66 8.37
C LEU A 35 4.54 -0.88 7.04
N SER A 36 5.33 -1.95 6.93
CA SER A 36 6.01 -2.32 5.69
C SER A 36 5.01 -2.64 4.58
N LEU A 37 3.94 -3.36 4.90
CA LEU A 37 2.86 -3.66 3.96
C LEU A 37 2.14 -2.39 3.49
N MET A 38 1.80 -1.49 4.42
CA MET A 38 1.17 -0.21 4.07
C MET A 38 2.09 0.65 3.19
N SER A 39 3.38 0.68 3.50
CA SER A 39 4.39 1.37 2.69
C SER A 39 4.51 0.80 1.27
N ALA A 40 4.25 -0.48 1.07
CA ALA A 40 4.27 -1.11 -0.24
C ALA A 40 2.95 -0.94 -1.02
N LEU A 41 1.81 -0.80 -0.33
CA LEU A 41 0.49 -0.70 -0.96
C LEU A 41 0.11 0.73 -1.39
N ILE A 42 0.42 1.73 -0.57
CA ILE A 42 -0.03 3.12 -0.82
C ILE A 42 0.61 3.71 -2.09
N PRO A 43 1.92 3.58 -2.35
CA PRO A 43 2.55 4.19 -3.52
C PRO A 43 2.02 3.71 -4.88
N PRO A 44 1.78 2.40 -5.12
CA PRO A 44 1.18 1.94 -6.38
C PRO A 44 -0.21 2.54 -6.65
N LEU A 45 -0.99 2.81 -5.60
CA LEU A 45 -2.27 3.49 -5.73
C LEU A 45 -2.10 4.91 -6.30
N ALA A 46 -1.10 5.65 -5.79
CA ALA A 46 -0.76 6.96 -6.33
C ALA A 46 -0.35 6.88 -7.82
N GLY A 47 0.39 5.84 -8.21
CA GLY A 47 0.76 5.61 -9.61
C GLY A 47 -0.45 5.47 -10.54
N VAL A 48 -1.46 4.70 -10.13
CA VAL A 48 -2.72 4.55 -10.89
C VAL A 48 -3.49 5.88 -10.99
N ILE A 49 -3.57 6.64 -9.90
CA ILE A 49 -4.27 7.93 -9.86
C ILE A 49 -3.57 8.94 -10.77
N ILE A 50 -2.24 9.03 -10.70
CA ILE A 50 -1.43 9.91 -11.55
C ILE A 50 -1.63 9.54 -13.02
N ALA A 51 -1.54 8.26 -13.38
CA ALA A 51 -1.74 7.81 -14.74
C ALA A 51 -3.16 8.13 -15.24
N GLY A 52 -4.18 7.86 -14.43
CA GLY A 52 -5.58 8.11 -14.77
C GLY A 52 -5.89 9.58 -14.97
N TYR A 53 -5.42 10.44 -14.07
CA TYR A 53 -5.71 11.88 -14.13
C TYR A 53 -4.84 12.62 -15.15
N TRP A 54 -3.50 12.49 -15.05
CA TRP A 54 -2.59 13.30 -15.86
C TRP A 54 -2.37 12.77 -17.27
N VAL A 55 -2.26 11.45 -17.44
CA VAL A 55 -1.92 10.87 -18.74
C VAL A 55 -3.18 10.57 -19.54
N VAL A 56 -4.09 9.79 -19.00
CA VAL A 56 -5.33 9.38 -19.71
C VAL A 56 -6.36 10.50 -19.70
N GLY A 57 -6.60 11.11 -18.55
CA GLY A 57 -7.55 12.22 -18.37
C GLY A 57 -7.05 13.55 -18.94
N ARG A 58 -5.74 13.69 -19.20
CA ARG A 58 -5.08 14.93 -19.64
C ARG A 58 -5.39 16.12 -18.72
N GLY A 59 -5.45 15.88 -17.41
CA GLY A 59 -5.75 16.89 -16.40
C GLY A 59 -7.20 17.41 -16.41
N ARG A 60 -8.11 16.76 -17.13
CA ARG A 60 -9.52 17.18 -17.21
C ARG A 60 -10.35 16.36 -16.22
N LEU A 61 -10.99 17.07 -15.30
CA LEU A 61 -11.80 16.47 -14.24
C LEU A 61 -13.03 15.72 -14.80
N ASP A 62 -13.65 16.29 -15.85
CA ASP A 62 -14.80 15.73 -16.55
C ASP A 62 -14.50 14.37 -17.20
N ARG A 63 -13.26 14.14 -17.66
CA ARG A 63 -12.84 12.84 -18.19
C ARG A 63 -12.53 11.83 -17.09
N PHE A 64 -12.02 12.30 -15.96
CA PHE A 64 -11.71 11.44 -14.81
C PHE A 64 -13.00 10.99 -14.09
N GLN A 65 -13.95 11.90 -13.90
CA GLN A 65 -15.25 11.61 -13.24
C GLN A 65 -16.21 10.79 -14.11
N ARG A 66 -16.01 10.76 -15.41
CA ARG A 66 -16.86 10.00 -16.35
C ARG A 66 -16.74 8.47 -16.19
N ARG A 67 -15.78 7.99 -15.46
CA ARG A 67 -15.62 6.57 -15.12
C ARG A 67 -16.37 6.27 -13.83
N GLU A 68 -17.68 6.18 -13.91
CA GLU A 68 -18.49 5.65 -12.81
C GLU A 68 -18.29 4.13 -12.74
N GLY A 69 -17.97 3.64 -11.54
CA GLY A 69 -17.82 2.22 -11.27
C GLY A 69 -16.38 1.71 -11.16
N PHE A 70 -16.23 0.41 -11.20
CA PHE A 70 -15.00 -0.31 -10.95
C PHE A 70 -14.12 -0.33 -12.22
N SER A 71 -12.97 0.34 -12.17
CA SER A 71 -12.01 0.33 -13.29
C SER A 71 -11.14 -0.93 -13.25
N ALA A 72 -11.46 -1.95 -14.05
CA ALA A 72 -10.66 -3.17 -14.15
C ALA A 72 -9.18 -2.89 -14.49
N PRO A 73 -8.82 -2.02 -15.45
CA PRO A 73 -7.43 -1.65 -15.71
C PRO A 73 -6.73 -1.05 -14.48
N GLY A 74 -7.45 -0.23 -13.70
CA GLY A 74 -6.91 0.40 -12.50
C GLY A 74 -6.58 -0.60 -11.40
N VAL A 75 -7.46 -1.55 -11.17
CA VAL A 75 -7.26 -2.58 -10.14
C VAL A 75 -6.14 -3.54 -10.52
N ILE A 76 -6.08 -3.98 -11.77
CA ILE A 76 -5.02 -4.87 -12.25
C ILE A 76 -3.65 -4.16 -12.14
N ALA A 77 -3.57 -2.91 -12.58
CA ALA A 77 -2.35 -2.11 -12.50
C ALA A 77 -1.91 -1.87 -11.05
N PHE A 78 -2.86 -1.57 -10.15
CA PHE A 78 -2.61 -1.42 -8.73
C PHE A 78 -2.07 -2.71 -8.10
N LEU A 79 -2.74 -3.84 -8.32
CA LEU A 79 -2.33 -5.13 -7.75
C LEU A 79 -0.95 -5.55 -8.25
N ALA A 80 -0.68 -5.42 -9.53
CA ALA A 80 0.64 -5.74 -10.09
C ALA A 80 1.75 -4.84 -9.51
N GLY A 81 1.49 -3.54 -9.39
CA GLY A 81 2.42 -2.59 -8.77
C GLY A 81 2.65 -2.88 -7.28
N ALA A 82 1.59 -3.23 -6.54
CA ALA A 82 1.67 -3.59 -5.13
C ALA A 82 2.47 -4.87 -4.89
N VAL A 83 2.21 -5.92 -5.69
CA VAL A 83 2.98 -7.18 -5.61
C VAL A 83 4.46 -6.93 -5.89
N LEU A 84 4.77 -6.16 -6.93
CA LEU A 84 6.16 -5.84 -7.26
C LEU A 84 6.82 -4.98 -6.17
N ALA A 85 6.10 -4.01 -5.59
CA ALA A 85 6.60 -3.21 -4.48
C ALA A 85 6.90 -4.07 -3.25
N CYS A 86 6.04 -5.05 -2.94
CA CYS A 86 6.28 -5.99 -1.85
C CYS A 86 7.52 -6.85 -2.07
N ILE A 87 7.71 -7.35 -3.30
CA ILE A 87 8.86 -8.20 -3.66
C ILE A 87 10.18 -7.41 -3.62
N THR A 88 10.18 -6.21 -4.21
CA THR A 88 11.40 -5.40 -4.34
C THR A 88 11.68 -4.51 -3.13
N GLY A 89 10.66 -4.23 -2.30
CA GLY A 89 10.78 -3.41 -1.10
C GLY A 89 11.20 -4.15 0.17
N GLY A 90 11.42 -5.47 0.08
CA GLY A 90 11.80 -6.27 1.26
C GLY A 90 10.67 -6.43 2.28
N THR A 91 9.40 -6.20 1.89
CA THR A 91 8.26 -6.36 2.79
C THR A 91 8.18 -7.79 3.34
N PHE A 92 8.52 -8.77 2.51
CA PHE A 92 8.52 -10.17 2.91
C PHE A 92 9.69 -10.55 3.83
N ALA A 93 10.72 -9.71 3.95
CA ALA A 93 11.81 -9.93 4.93
C ALA A 93 11.28 -9.99 6.38
N SER A 94 10.14 -9.32 6.66
CA SER A 94 9.43 -9.40 7.94
C SER A 94 8.77 -10.76 8.19
N PHE A 95 8.72 -11.63 7.18
CA PHE A 95 8.11 -12.97 7.24
C PHE A 95 9.13 -14.05 6.83
N PRO A 96 10.07 -14.41 7.71
CA PRO A 96 11.19 -15.31 7.37
C PRO A 96 10.76 -16.68 6.85
N ALA A 97 9.61 -17.18 7.29
CA ALA A 97 9.05 -18.45 6.82
C ALA A 97 8.67 -18.40 5.33
N LEU A 98 8.15 -17.25 4.85
CA LEU A 98 7.79 -17.06 3.45
C LEU A 98 9.04 -16.93 2.57
N VAL A 99 10.05 -16.20 3.03
CA VAL A 99 11.31 -16.04 2.30
C VAL A 99 12.08 -17.37 2.21
N ALA A 100 12.04 -18.18 3.26
CA ALA A 100 12.65 -19.51 3.24
C ALA A 100 11.97 -20.46 2.25
N ALA A 101 10.64 -20.37 2.10
CA ALA A 101 9.87 -21.16 1.15
C ALA A 101 10.05 -20.69 -0.31
N ALA A 102 10.22 -19.38 -0.51
CA ALA A 102 10.29 -18.75 -1.84
C ALA A 102 11.29 -17.58 -1.84
N PRO A 103 12.61 -17.83 -2.03
CA PRO A 103 13.65 -16.80 -2.00
C PRO A 103 13.46 -15.67 -3.02
N TRP A 104 12.77 -15.94 -4.13
CA TRP A 104 12.45 -14.97 -5.17
C TRP A 104 11.45 -13.90 -4.74
N LEU A 105 10.75 -14.08 -3.60
CA LEU A 105 9.86 -13.07 -3.01
C LEU A 105 10.60 -11.90 -2.33
N ASN A 106 11.91 -11.98 -2.19
CA ASN A 106 12.72 -10.94 -1.57
C ASN A 106 13.93 -10.62 -2.45
N ILE A 107 13.68 -9.98 -3.58
CA ILE A 107 14.72 -9.48 -4.49
C ILE A 107 14.86 -7.98 -4.25
N PRO A 108 15.83 -7.50 -3.48
CA PRO A 108 16.03 -6.08 -3.25
C PRO A 108 16.46 -5.42 -4.57
N PHE A 109 15.58 -4.63 -5.15
CA PHE A 109 15.87 -3.89 -6.36
C PHE A 109 15.38 -2.45 -6.22
N PHE A 110 16.31 -1.52 -6.15
CA PHE A 110 16.04 -0.09 -5.99
C PHE A 110 15.19 0.20 -4.74
N VAL A 111 14.15 1.04 -4.84
CA VAL A 111 13.23 1.37 -3.75
C VAL A 111 11.85 0.80 -4.08
N GLY A 112 11.40 -0.22 -3.33
CA GLY A 112 10.15 -0.94 -3.59
C GLY A 112 8.93 -0.05 -3.86
N PRO A 113 8.63 0.96 -3.02
CA PRO A 113 7.56 1.91 -3.27
C PRO A 113 7.65 2.64 -4.60
N VAL A 114 8.86 3.06 -5.01
CA VAL A 114 9.09 3.76 -6.29
C VAL A 114 8.85 2.81 -7.46
N ASN A 115 9.37 1.58 -7.37
CA ASN A 115 9.11 0.53 -8.38
C ASN A 115 7.61 0.28 -8.54
N GLY A 116 6.87 0.23 -7.42
CA GLY A 116 5.42 0.08 -7.41
C GLY A 116 4.70 1.22 -8.13
N ILE A 117 5.09 2.48 -7.89
CA ILE A 117 4.52 3.64 -8.60
C ILE A 117 4.77 3.54 -10.10
N VAL A 118 6.01 3.29 -10.52
CA VAL A 118 6.40 3.25 -11.93
C VAL A 118 5.65 2.14 -12.66
N VAL A 119 5.64 0.93 -12.08
CA VAL A 119 4.98 -0.22 -12.71
C VAL A 119 3.46 -0.03 -12.78
N SER A 120 2.83 0.41 -11.70
CA SER A 120 1.39 0.66 -11.71
C SER A 120 0.99 1.76 -12.70
N LEU A 121 1.80 2.82 -12.83
CA LEU A 121 1.59 3.90 -13.78
C LEU A 121 1.70 3.40 -15.22
N VAL A 122 2.80 2.72 -15.57
CA VAL A 122 3.03 2.20 -16.93
C VAL A 122 1.98 1.16 -17.29
N LEU A 123 1.70 0.23 -16.39
CA LEU A 123 0.73 -0.83 -16.64
C LEU A 123 -0.68 -0.27 -16.81
N TYR A 124 -1.06 0.74 -16.02
CA TYR A 124 -2.35 1.41 -16.21
C TYR A 124 -2.49 2.03 -17.59
N ILE A 125 -1.46 2.74 -18.08
CA ILE A 125 -1.47 3.36 -19.41
C ILE A 125 -1.60 2.30 -20.51
N VAL A 126 -0.89 1.18 -20.37
CA VAL A 126 -0.94 0.07 -21.34
C VAL A 126 -2.32 -0.59 -21.32
N LEU A 127 -2.82 -0.93 -20.14
CA LEU A 127 -4.13 -1.57 -19.99
C LEU A 127 -5.29 -0.67 -20.45
N ASP A 128 -5.19 0.64 -20.23
CA ASP A 128 -6.20 1.58 -20.69
C ASP A 128 -6.29 1.65 -22.23
N LYS A 129 -5.16 1.48 -22.92
CA LYS A 129 -5.13 1.37 -24.37
C LYS A 129 -5.66 0.04 -24.90
N LEU A 130 -5.43 -1.06 -24.15
CA LEU A 130 -5.87 -2.40 -24.53
C LEU A 130 -7.32 -2.67 -24.18
N MET A 131 -7.82 -2.04 -23.12
CA MET A 131 -9.17 -2.19 -22.61
C MET A 131 -9.85 -0.81 -22.53
N PRO A 132 -10.18 -0.18 -23.69
CA PRO A 132 -10.85 1.10 -23.66
C PRO A 132 -12.16 1.00 -22.88
N ALA A 133 -12.41 1.99 -22.02
CA ALA A 133 -13.65 2.04 -21.25
C ALA A 133 -14.85 2.05 -22.21
N PRO A 134 -15.95 1.32 -21.90
CA PRO A 134 -17.17 1.42 -22.67
C PRO A 134 -17.62 2.88 -22.71
N ALA A 135 -18.11 3.31 -23.89
CA ALA A 135 -18.65 4.65 -24.06
C ALA A 135 -19.77 4.87 -23.02
N PRO A 136 -19.85 6.08 -22.42
CA PRO A 136 -20.94 6.38 -21.51
C PRO A 136 -22.27 6.13 -22.22
N ALA A 137 -23.16 5.38 -21.57
CA ALA A 137 -24.52 5.25 -22.03
C ALA A 137 -25.09 6.67 -22.05
N GLU A 138 -25.45 7.15 -23.24
CA GLU A 138 -26.15 8.41 -23.41
C GLU A 138 -27.49 8.30 -22.67
N ALA A 139 -27.61 9.08 -21.60
CA ALA A 139 -28.86 9.26 -20.87
C ALA A 139 -29.54 10.53 -21.34
#